data_c89dbdba1774ad790469eabdb87b70ee
#
_entry.id   c89dbdba1774ad790469eabdb87b70ee
#
_cell.length_a   1.000
_cell.length_b   1.000
_cell.length_c   1.000
_cell.angle_alpha   90.00
_cell.angle_beta   90.00
_cell.angle_gamma   90.00
#
_symmetry.space_group_name_H-M   'P 1'
#
loop_
_entity.id
_entity.type
_entity.pdbx_description
1 polymer ?
#
loop_
_entity_poly.entity_id
_entity_poly.type
_entity_poly.pdbx_seq_one_letter_code
_entity_poly.pdbx_strand_id
1 'polypeptide(L)'
;MGKKIINTEKAPAAIGPYVQAIAANGTLYVSGQLGINMETGEIPEGVADQARCSLQNMSEILAEAGIDYKCVIKTTIFLTDMGDFGTVNEVYGEFFQGENPARSCVAVKALPKDGKVEIECMADLNK
;
A
#
# COMPACT_ATOMS: atom_id res chain seq x y z
N MET A 1 7.71 19.58 13.67
CA MET A 1 6.46 19.92 14.20
C MET A 1 5.39 19.99 13.16
N GLY A 2 4.27 19.49 13.42
CA GLY A 2 3.22 19.39 12.47
C GLY A 2 3.47 18.28 11.47
N LYS A 3 2.63 18.23 10.46
CA LYS A 3 2.66 17.16 9.48
C LYS A 3 3.29 17.63 8.19
N LYS A 4 3.91 16.67 7.48
CA LYS A 4 4.49 16.91 6.18
C LYS A 4 3.85 15.98 5.17
N ILE A 5 3.38 16.54 4.07
CA ILE A 5 2.77 15.76 2.99
C ILE A 5 3.88 15.12 2.16
N ILE A 6 3.73 13.81 1.89
CA ILE A 6 4.62 13.08 0.99
C ILE A 6 3.80 12.74 -0.26
N ASN A 7 4.35 13.07 -1.41
CA ASN A 7 3.67 12.85 -2.69
C ASN A 7 4.68 12.50 -3.77
N THR A 8 4.33 11.55 -4.64
CA THR A 8 5.17 11.17 -5.76
C THR A 8 4.29 10.92 -6.99
N GLU A 9 4.84 11.22 -8.16
CA GLU A 9 4.17 10.92 -9.42
C GLU A 9 4.31 9.46 -9.81
N LYS A 10 5.13 8.69 -9.08
CA LYS A 10 5.35 7.27 -9.38
C LYS A 10 4.31 6.36 -8.75
N ALA A 11 3.38 6.92 -8.02
CA ALA A 11 2.22 6.20 -7.47
C ALA A 11 0.95 6.92 -7.89
N PRO A 12 -0.21 6.26 -7.80
CA PRO A 12 -1.47 6.89 -8.25
C PRO A 12 -1.75 8.19 -7.51
N ALA A 13 -2.14 9.21 -8.24
CA ALA A 13 -2.48 10.50 -7.67
C ALA A 13 -3.67 10.37 -6.71
N ALA A 14 -3.62 11.10 -5.61
CA ALA A 14 -4.75 11.16 -4.68
C ALA A 14 -5.86 11.99 -5.33
N ILE A 15 -6.98 11.34 -5.58
CA ILE A 15 -8.14 11.99 -6.20
C ILE A 15 -9.19 12.15 -5.12
N GLY A 16 -9.41 13.40 -4.67
CA GLY A 16 -10.33 13.69 -3.60
C GLY A 16 -9.62 14.35 -2.43
N PRO A 17 -10.31 14.50 -1.30
CA PRO A 17 -9.78 15.27 -0.18
C PRO A 17 -8.85 14.43 0.72
N TYR A 18 -7.77 13.91 0.15
CA TYR A 18 -6.76 13.17 0.91
C TYR A 18 -5.41 13.29 0.19
N VAL A 19 -4.36 12.79 0.82
CA VAL A 19 -3.00 12.80 0.27
C VAL A 19 -2.48 11.38 0.24
N GLN A 20 -1.41 11.14 -0.52
CA GLN A 20 -0.81 9.80 -0.59
C GLN A 20 -0.24 9.38 0.76
N ALA A 21 0.45 10.27 1.46
CA ALA A 21 1.02 9.94 2.75
C ALA A 21 1.30 11.20 3.56
N ILE A 22 1.36 11.01 4.88
CA ILE A 22 1.66 12.07 5.85
C ILE A 22 2.79 11.57 6.75
N ALA A 23 3.79 12.42 6.94
CA ALA A 23 4.85 12.20 7.93
C ALA A 23 4.55 13.07 9.14
N ALA A 24 4.49 12.47 10.32
CA ALA A 24 4.24 13.18 11.57
C ALA A 24 4.82 12.39 12.73
N ASN A 25 5.51 13.07 13.63
CA ASN A 25 6.06 12.47 14.86
C ASN A 25 6.90 11.22 14.61
N GLY A 26 7.69 11.22 13.53
CA GLY A 26 8.58 10.10 13.23
C GLY A 26 7.89 8.91 12.58
N THR A 27 6.62 9.03 12.22
CA THR A 27 5.86 7.96 11.57
C THR A 27 5.33 8.45 10.23
N LEU A 28 5.39 7.57 9.24
CA LEU A 28 4.76 7.81 7.94
C LEU A 28 3.46 7.02 7.88
N TYR A 29 2.38 7.71 7.54
CA TYR A 29 1.05 7.11 7.37
C TYR A 29 0.74 7.12 5.88
N VAL A 30 0.61 5.93 5.28
CA VAL A 30 0.39 5.80 3.84
C VAL A 30 -1.05 5.40 3.59
N SER A 31 -1.73 6.18 2.76
CA SER A 31 -3.11 5.90 2.36
C SER A 31 -3.19 4.57 1.63
N GLY A 32 -4.36 3.96 1.64
CA GLY A 32 -4.58 2.70 0.95
C GLY A 32 -4.23 2.78 -0.53
N GLN A 33 -3.47 1.79 -0.99
CA GLN A 33 -3.06 1.72 -2.38
C GLN A 33 -3.80 0.60 -3.07
N LEU A 34 -4.60 0.95 -4.07
CA LEU A 34 -5.17 -0.03 -4.99
C LEU A 34 -4.08 -0.51 -5.93
N GLY A 35 -4.33 -1.64 -6.59
CA GLY A 35 -3.37 -2.23 -7.50
C GLY A 35 -3.38 -1.61 -8.88
N ILE A 36 -3.28 -0.29 -8.95
CA ILE A 36 -3.22 0.40 -10.24
C ILE A 36 -1.82 0.20 -10.82
N ASN A 37 -1.76 -0.29 -12.05
CA ASN A 37 -0.51 -0.43 -12.78
C ASN A 37 -0.15 0.94 -13.34
N MET A 38 0.95 1.53 -12.89
CA MET A 38 1.31 2.90 -13.29
C MET A 38 1.73 3.00 -14.75
N GLU A 39 2.10 1.89 -15.39
CA GLU A 39 2.44 1.92 -16.81
C GLU A 39 1.20 1.98 -17.69
N THR A 40 0.11 1.34 -17.29
CA THR A 40 -1.12 1.30 -18.09
C THR A 40 -2.19 2.23 -17.56
N GLY A 41 -2.13 2.61 -16.29
CA GLY A 41 -3.16 3.39 -15.62
C GLY A 41 -4.37 2.57 -15.22
N GLU A 42 -4.32 1.25 -15.38
CA GLU A 42 -5.46 0.37 -15.13
C GLU A 42 -5.15 -0.64 -14.04
N ILE A 43 -6.21 -1.24 -13.51
CA ILE A 43 -6.09 -2.28 -12.50
C ILE A 43 -6.10 -3.64 -13.22
N PRO A 44 -5.06 -4.47 -13.04
CA PRO A 44 -5.05 -5.81 -13.64
C PRO A 44 -6.22 -6.65 -13.16
N GLU A 45 -6.60 -7.67 -13.95
CA GLU A 45 -7.72 -8.53 -13.58
C GLU A 45 -7.44 -9.43 -12.40
N GLY A 46 -6.24 -10.01 -12.36
CA GLY A 46 -5.90 -10.99 -11.33
C GLY A 46 -5.52 -10.35 -10.02
N VAL A 47 -5.93 -10.97 -8.91
CA VAL A 47 -5.64 -10.41 -7.58
C VAL A 47 -4.14 -10.42 -7.27
N ALA A 48 -3.40 -11.41 -7.79
CA ALA A 48 -1.94 -11.46 -7.57
C ALA A 48 -1.27 -10.23 -8.17
N ASP A 49 -1.61 -9.89 -9.41
CA ASP A 49 -1.03 -8.74 -10.07
C ASP A 49 -1.49 -7.44 -9.42
N GLN A 50 -2.75 -7.39 -8.96
CA GLN A 50 -3.23 -6.23 -8.22
C GLN A 50 -2.44 -6.04 -6.94
N ALA A 51 -2.16 -7.12 -6.20
CA ALA A 51 -1.39 -7.04 -4.98
C ALA A 51 0.03 -6.55 -5.25
N ARG A 52 0.67 -7.06 -6.32
CA ARG A 52 2.01 -6.60 -6.71
C ARG A 52 2.03 -5.11 -7.01
N CYS A 53 1.04 -4.64 -7.78
CA CYS A 53 0.95 -3.22 -8.13
C CYS A 53 0.69 -2.37 -6.89
N SER A 54 -0.19 -2.83 -5.99
CA SER A 54 -0.47 -2.11 -4.75
C SER A 54 0.81 -1.92 -3.93
N LEU A 55 1.59 -2.99 -3.76
CA LEU A 55 2.83 -2.93 -3.00
C LEU A 55 3.90 -2.12 -3.72
N GLN A 56 3.96 -2.20 -5.05
CA GLN A 56 4.88 -1.37 -5.82
C GLN A 56 4.55 0.12 -5.65
N ASN A 57 3.27 0.48 -5.69
CA ASN A 57 2.84 1.86 -5.47
C ASN A 57 3.23 2.32 -4.07
N MET A 58 3.03 1.47 -3.08
CA MET A 58 3.43 1.75 -1.71
C MET A 58 4.95 1.98 -1.64
N SER A 59 5.73 1.14 -2.31
CA SER A 59 7.18 1.24 -2.26
C SER A 59 7.68 2.55 -2.86
N GLU A 60 7.02 3.08 -3.88
CA GLU A 60 7.38 4.38 -4.46
C GLU A 60 7.11 5.51 -3.47
N ILE A 61 6.03 5.41 -2.71
CA ILE A 61 5.72 6.42 -1.69
C ILE A 61 6.74 6.35 -0.55
N LEU A 62 7.11 5.13 -0.13
CA LEU A 62 8.16 4.95 0.89
C LEU A 62 9.48 5.56 0.43
N ALA A 63 9.84 5.33 -0.85
CA ALA A 63 11.08 5.87 -1.41
C ALA A 63 11.07 7.40 -1.42
N GLU A 64 9.92 8.00 -1.72
CA GLU A 64 9.79 9.46 -1.69
C GLU A 64 10.05 9.99 -0.28
N ALA A 65 9.70 9.23 0.74
CA ALA A 65 9.94 9.59 2.14
C ALA A 65 11.35 9.23 2.60
N GLY A 66 12.17 8.64 1.74
CA GLY A 66 13.57 8.30 2.05
C GLY A 66 13.73 6.98 2.81
N ILE A 67 12.74 6.11 2.77
CA ILE A 67 12.77 4.81 3.46
C ILE A 67 12.37 3.70 2.49
N ASP A 68 12.36 2.46 2.98
CA ASP A 68 11.96 1.32 2.16
C ASP A 68 11.08 0.36 2.99
N TYR A 69 10.78 -0.80 2.41
CA TYR A 69 9.87 -1.78 3.02
C TYR A 69 10.30 -2.25 4.41
N LYS A 70 11.60 -2.18 4.71
CA LYS A 70 12.11 -2.62 6.02
C LYS A 70 11.63 -1.70 7.14
N CYS A 71 11.23 -0.49 6.81
CA CYS A 71 10.76 0.48 7.79
C CYS A 71 9.25 0.37 8.07
N VAL A 72 8.52 -0.46 7.32
CA VAL A 72 7.08 -0.61 7.51
C VAL A 72 6.82 -1.36 8.82
N ILE A 73 5.97 -0.80 9.68
CA ILE A 73 5.70 -1.38 11.00
C ILE A 73 4.30 -1.97 11.09
N LYS A 74 3.38 -1.52 10.27
CA LYS A 74 1.99 -2.01 10.30
C LYS A 74 1.37 -1.89 8.93
N THR A 75 0.65 -2.93 8.51
CA THR A 75 -0.17 -2.88 7.31
C THR A 75 -1.58 -3.32 7.62
N THR A 76 -2.52 -2.89 6.78
CA THR A 76 -3.86 -3.45 6.72
C THR A 76 -4.14 -3.83 5.28
N ILE A 77 -4.57 -5.07 5.07
CA ILE A 77 -4.96 -5.56 3.76
C ILE A 77 -6.48 -5.64 3.72
N PHE A 78 -7.08 -4.98 2.73
CA PHE A 78 -8.52 -5.04 2.48
C PHE A 78 -8.75 -5.89 1.24
N LEU A 79 -9.58 -6.93 1.35
CA LEU A 79 -9.92 -7.82 0.24
C LEU A 79 -11.43 -7.76 0.00
N THR A 80 -11.87 -7.97 -1.23
CA THR A 80 -13.29 -8.11 -1.50
C THR A 80 -13.74 -9.56 -1.40
N ASP A 81 -12.78 -10.50 -1.38
CA ASP A 81 -13.07 -11.94 -1.27
C ASP A 81 -11.96 -12.57 -0.42
N MET A 82 -12.29 -13.07 0.74
CA MET A 82 -11.31 -13.69 1.63
C MET A 82 -10.70 -14.95 1.00
N GLY A 83 -11.34 -15.51 -0.03
CA GLY A 83 -10.76 -16.62 -0.80
C GLY A 83 -9.45 -16.24 -1.50
N ASP A 84 -9.19 -14.94 -1.68
CA ASP A 84 -7.94 -14.47 -2.30
C ASP A 84 -6.80 -14.34 -1.29
N PHE A 85 -7.05 -14.62 -0.01
CA PHE A 85 -6.09 -14.40 1.06
C PHE A 85 -4.76 -15.14 0.81
N GLY A 86 -4.84 -16.42 0.41
CA GLY A 86 -3.63 -17.21 0.18
C GLY A 86 -2.76 -16.65 -0.93
N THR A 87 -3.38 -16.24 -2.03
CA THR A 87 -2.66 -15.67 -3.18
C THR A 87 -2.00 -14.35 -2.79
N VAL A 88 -2.75 -13.49 -2.09
CA VAL A 88 -2.21 -12.21 -1.65
C VAL A 88 -1.07 -12.40 -0.65
N ASN A 89 -1.20 -13.40 0.25
CA ASN A 89 -0.15 -13.71 1.21
C ASN A 89 1.17 -14.04 0.52
N GLU A 90 1.14 -14.79 -0.58
CA GLU A 90 2.36 -15.15 -1.29
C GLU A 90 3.04 -13.92 -1.86
N VAL A 91 2.28 -13.03 -2.51
CA VAL A 91 2.81 -11.80 -3.08
C VAL A 91 3.37 -10.91 -1.97
N TYR A 92 2.63 -10.79 -0.88
CA TYR A 92 3.00 -10.00 0.27
C TYR A 92 4.32 -10.48 0.88
N GLY A 93 4.46 -11.80 1.02
CA GLY A 93 5.68 -12.40 1.57
C GLY A 93 6.90 -12.14 0.69
N GLU A 94 6.71 -12.19 -0.63
CA GLU A 94 7.79 -11.89 -1.58
C GLU A 94 8.24 -10.44 -1.45
N PHE A 95 7.29 -9.53 -1.23
CA PHE A 95 7.61 -8.10 -1.11
C PHE A 95 8.41 -7.81 0.16
N PHE A 96 7.97 -8.33 1.29
CA PHE A 96 8.60 -8.00 2.58
C PHE A 96 9.84 -8.83 2.90
N GLN A 97 10.05 -9.95 2.22
CA GLN A 97 11.30 -10.72 2.29
C GLN A 97 11.71 -11.07 3.73
N GLY A 98 10.74 -11.39 4.58
CA GLY A 98 11.01 -11.75 5.97
C GLY A 98 11.01 -10.58 6.95
N GLU A 99 11.03 -9.34 6.46
CA GLU A 99 10.94 -8.15 7.32
C GLU A 99 9.47 -7.82 7.56
N ASN A 100 8.73 -8.77 8.08
CA ASN A 100 7.28 -8.70 8.14
C ASN A 100 6.77 -7.70 9.17
N PRO A 101 5.92 -6.76 8.77
CA PRO A 101 5.29 -5.84 9.74
C PRO A 101 4.14 -6.53 10.47
N ALA A 102 3.64 -5.89 11.52
CA ALA A 102 2.36 -6.29 12.10
C ALA A 102 1.27 -6.08 11.05
N ARG A 103 0.23 -6.92 11.05
CA ARG A 103 -0.76 -6.88 9.97
C ARG A 103 -2.15 -7.28 10.43
N SER A 104 -3.16 -6.64 9.84
CA SER A 104 -4.54 -7.10 9.88
C SER A 104 -5.00 -7.30 8.44
N CYS A 105 -5.88 -8.29 8.23
CA CYS A 105 -6.46 -8.54 6.91
C CYS A 105 -7.94 -8.79 7.08
N VAL A 106 -8.75 -8.03 6.35
CA VAL A 106 -10.21 -8.12 6.45
C VAL A 106 -10.84 -8.13 5.07
N ALA A 107 -12.01 -8.75 4.96
CA ALA A 107 -12.81 -8.66 3.75
C ALA A 107 -13.78 -7.51 3.91
N VAL A 108 -13.94 -6.73 2.84
CA VAL A 108 -14.86 -5.60 2.80
C VAL A 108 -15.85 -5.84 1.69
N LYS A 109 -16.95 -5.10 1.71
CA LYS A 109 -18.01 -5.29 0.72
C LYS A 109 -17.55 -4.93 -0.69
N ALA A 110 -16.78 -3.85 -0.82
CA ALA A 110 -16.30 -3.36 -2.10
C ALA A 110 -15.12 -2.43 -1.90
N LEU A 111 -14.33 -2.27 -2.94
CA LEU A 111 -13.22 -1.32 -2.98
C LEU A 111 -13.43 -0.39 -4.16
N PRO A 112 -12.83 0.82 -4.12
CA PRO A 112 -12.96 1.73 -5.25
C PRO A 112 -12.48 1.07 -6.54
N LYS A 113 -13.09 1.47 -7.67
CA LYS A 113 -12.71 1.02 -9.01
C LYS A 113 -12.80 -0.50 -9.17
N ASP A 114 -13.67 -1.15 -8.38
CA ASP A 114 -13.83 -2.61 -8.40
C ASP A 114 -12.53 -3.34 -8.12
N GLY A 115 -11.63 -2.73 -7.34
CA GLY A 115 -10.40 -3.39 -6.94
C GLY A 115 -10.70 -4.60 -6.07
N LYS A 116 -9.80 -5.58 -6.11
CA LYS A 116 -9.91 -6.80 -5.31
C LYS A 116 -9.07 -6.73 -4.06
N VAL A 117 -8.08 -5.85 -4.04
CA VAL A 117 -7.19 -5.69 -2.89
C VAL A 117 -6.75 -4.24 -2.76
N GLU A 118 -6.62 -3.78 -1.52
CA GLU A 118 -6.08 -2.47 -1.19
C GLU A 118 -5.23 -2.63 0.05
N ILE A 119 -4.06 -1.99 0.09
CA ILE A 119 -3.15 -2.12 1.23
C ILE A 119 -2.71 -0.74 1.68
N GLU A 120 -2.82 -0.49 2.98
CA GLU A 120 -2.30 0.71 3.61
C GLU A 120 -1.18 0.35 4.58
N CYS A 121 -0.39 1.32 4.98
CA CYS A 121 0.67 1.02 5.95
C CYS A 121 1.06 2.22 6.80
N MET A 122 1.77 1.90 7.87
CA MET A 122 2.50 2.88 8.69
C MET A 122 3.95 2.45 8.70
N ALA A 123 4.86 3.42 8.66
CA ALA A 123 6.29 3.14 8.62
C ALA A 123 7.05 4.05 9.58
N ASP A 124 8.17 3.54 10.07
CA ASP A 124 9.03 4.26 11.01
C ASP A 124 10.03 5.10 10.21
N LEU A 125 9.99 6.41 10.40
CA LEU A 125 10.91 7.32 9.72
C LEU A 125 12.25 7.44 10.43
N ASN A 126 12.36 6.88 11.62
CA ASN A 126 13.59 6.96 12.40
C ASN A 126 14.57 5.84 12.10
N LYS A 127 14.19 4.95 11.23
CA LYS A 127 14.91 3.77 10.74
C LYS A 127 16.24 3.43 11.41
#